data_9e875184ebe6121c3f9136c3b2fe223d
#
_entry.id   9e875184ebe6121c3f9136c3b2fe223d
#
_cell.length_a   1.000
_cell.length_b   1.000
_cell.length_c   1.000
_cell.angle_alpha   90.00
_cell.angle_beta   90.00
_cell.angle_gamma   90.00
#
_symmetry.space_group_name_H-M   'P 1'
#
loop_
_entity.id
_entity.type
_entity.pdbx_description
1 polymer ?
#
loop_
_entity_poly.entity_id
_entity_poly.type
_entity_poly.pdbx_seq_one_letter_code
_entity_poly.pdbx_strand_id
1 'polypeptide(L)'
;ILFVQAYCDLSLPAYTSNIVNVGIQQGGIEDEIPEQIAREEMDKLLLFVSEEDGQKVMDAYEEDTESYEKDAYVLKESVSGDEEQMKELQDILKLPMMMTTGFESGSGMTKEVESQLKSSLPDGTVSEDTTIFDIMKMLPGEQRTAMVEKMGEQMDDLPDTILDQAAVSYCKSVYQDLGMDMEKIQTGYLAKTGGMMIALAFLGMAASVLVGFLASRVGASAGRDLRGRVFHKVVGFSNHEFNSLTDYEEYE
;
A
#
# COMPACT_ATOMS: atom_id res chain seq x y z
N ILE A 1 2.95 -11.62 26.30
CA ILE A 1 1.71 -12.22 25.74
C ILE A 1 0.68 -11.13 25.45
N LEU A 2 0.36 -10.24 26.40
CA LEU A 2 -0.60 -9.14 26.19
C LEU A 2 -0.21 -8.22 25.03
N PHE A 3 1.08 -7.92 24.85
CA PHE A 3 1.55 -7.13 23.71
C PHE A 3 1.30 -7.85 22.36
N VAL A 4 1.50 -9.17 22.32
CA VAL A 4 1.21 -9.95 21.10
C VAL A 4 -0.27 -9.94 20.78
N GLN A 5 -1.12 -10.11 21.81
CA GLN A 5 -2.57 -10.03 21.63
C GLN A 5 -2.99 -8.65 21.12
N ALA A 6 -2.52 -7.57 21.77
CA ALA A 6 -2.84 -6.20 21.33
C ALA A 6 -2.36 -5.91 19.90
N TYR A 7 -1.18 -6.40 19.51
CA TYR A 7 -0.68 -6.28 18.14
C TYR A 7 -1.58 -7.00 17.14
N CYS A 8 -2.01 -8.25 17.43
CA CYS A 8 -2.94 -8.97 16.57
C CYS A 8 -4.27 -8.24 16.43
N ASP A 9 -4.84 -7.77 17.55
CA ASP A 9 -6.12 -7.07 17.55
C ASP A 9 -6.09 -5.75 16.79
N LEU A 10 -4.98 -5.01 16.85
CA LEU A 10 -4.79 -3.76 16.11
C LEU A 10 -4.46 -3.97 14.63
N SER A 11 -3.86 -5.10 14.27
CA SER A 11 -3.48 -5.39 12.88
C SER A 11 -4.66 -5.90 12.05
N LEU A 12 -5.63 -6.60 12.64
CA LEU A 12 -6.77 -7.18 11.91
C LEU A 12 -7.58 -6.14 11.10
N PRO A 13 -7.91 -4.94 11.63
CA PRO A 13 -8.59 -3.90 10.84
C PRO A 13 -7.79 -3.44 9.63
N ALA A 14 -6.45 -3.34 9.74
CA ALA A 14 -5.58 -2.95 8.62
C ALA A 14 -5.64 -4.01 7.49
N TYR A 15 -5.56 -5.29 7.81
CA TYR A 15 -5.71 -6.36 6.82
C TYR A 15 -7.11 -6.36 6.18
N THR A 16 -8.16 -6.07 6.96
CA THR A 16 -9.52 -5.94 6.40
C THR A 16 -9.61 -4.77 5.43
N SER A 17 -9.01 -3.62 5.76
CA SER A 17 -8.92 -2.46 4.88
C SER A 17 -8.16 -2.79 3.58
N ASN A 18 -7.04 -3.50 3.69
CA ASN A 18 -6.24 -3.92 2.53
C ASN A 18 -7.01 -4.89 1.61
N ILE A 19 -7.78 -5.82 2.16
CA ILE A 19 -8.64 -6.71 1.36
C ILE A 19 -9.65 -5.89 0.54
N VAL A 20 -10.25 -4.86 1.13
CA VAL A 20 -11.25 -4.04 0.44
C VAL A 20 -10.58 -3.08 -0.55
N ASN A 21 -9.60 -2.32 -0.11
CA ASN A 21 -8.98 -1.27 -0.93
C ASN A 21 -8.10 -1.88 -2.02
N VAL A 22 -7.09 -2.66 -1.65
CA VAL A 22 -6.15 -3.22 -2.61
C VAL A 22 -6.75 -4.44 -3.31
N GLY A 23 -7.32 -5.40 -2.55
CA GLY A 23 -7.83 -6.64 -3.11
C GLY A 23 -9.04 -6.45 -4.01
N ILE A 24 -10.03 -5.65 -3.60
CA ILE A 24 -11.29 -5.50 -4.35
C ILE A 24 -11.27 -4.27 -5.26
N GLN A 25 -10.94 -3.09 -4.74
CA GLN A 25 -11.01 -1.85 -5.53
C GLN A 25 -9.87 -1.73 -6.53
N GLN A 26 -8.63 -2.05 -6.13
CA GLN A 26 -7.44 -1.98 -6.98
C GLN A 26 -7.17 -3.26 -7.77
N GLY A 27 -7.96 -4.33 -7.56
CA GLY A 27 -7.80 -5.60 -8.31
C GLY A 27 -6.56 -6.39 -7.91
N GLY A 28 -6.06 -6.21 -6.67
CA GLY A 28 -4.89 -6.91 -6.14
C GLY A 28 -3.55 -6.24 -6.45
N ILE A 29 -3.56 -5.05 -7.05
CA ILE A 29 -2.36 -4.25 -7.33
C ILE A 29 -2.00 -3.51 -6.03
N GLU A 30 -0.90 -3.92 -5.41
CA GLU A 30 -0.44 -3.38 -4.12
C GLU A 30 0.40 -2.12 -4.31
N ASP A 31 1.27 -2.14 -5.30
CA ASP A 31 2.18 -1.05 -5.61
C ASP A 31 1.62 -0.12 -6.69
N GLU A 32 1.86 1.18 -6.52
CA GLU A 32 1.41 2.23 -7.43
C GLU A 32 2.34 2.40 -8.64
N ILE A 33 3.31 1.50 -8.80
CA ILE A 33 4.20 1.41 -9.97
C ILE A 33 4.13 -0.01 -10.53
N PRO A 34 4.24 -0.17 -11.86
CA PRO A 34 4.16 -1.49 -12.48
C PRO A 34 5.41 -2.31 -12.14
N GLU A 35 5.22 -3.52 -11.57
CA GLU A 35 6.31 -4.48 -11.42
C GLU A 35 6.83 -4.96 -12.79
N GLN A 36 5.96 -4.93 -13.80
CA GLN A 36 6.25 -5.38 -15.16
C GLN A 36 5.58 -4.44 -16.14
N ILE A 37 6.30 -4.02 -17.17
CA ILE A 37 5.84 -3.06 -18.16
C ILE A 37 6.38 -3.40 -19.55
N ALA A 38 5.51 -3.36 -20.57
CA ALA A 38 5.96 -3.53 -21.95
C ALA A 38 6.91 -2.41 -22.36
N ARG A 39 7.91 -2.72 -23.21
CA ARG A 39 8.88 -1.73 -23.70
C ARG A 39 8.19 -0.52 -24.32
N GLU A 40 7.15 -0.74 -25.12
CA GLU A 40 6.41 0.35 -25.79
C GLU A 40 5.75 1.30 -24.76
N GLU A 41 5.21 0.75 -23.65
CA GLU A 41 4.59 1.51 -22.59
C GLU A 41 5.63 2.26 -21.76
N MET A 42 6.78 1.64 -21.47
CA MET A 42 7.89 2.30 -20.81
C MET A 42 8.40 3.49 -21.64
N ASP A 43 8.54 3.31 -22.95
CA ASP A 43 8.97 4.38 -23.87
C ASP A 43 7.98 5.57 -23.87
N LYS A 44 6.66 5.29 -23.80
CA LYS A 44 5.63 6.35 -23.68
C LYS A 44 5.73 7.07 -22.34
N LEU A 45 5.89 6.32 -21.26
CA LEU A 45 5.99 6.85 -19.89
C LEU A 45 7.18 7.79 -19.74
N LEU A 46 8.33 7.37 -20.27
CA LEU A 46 9.58 8.16 -20.24
C LEU A 46 9.51 9.47 -21.04
N LEU A 47 8.53 9.64 -21.92
CA LEU A 47 8.30 10.93 -22.59
C LEU A 47 7.88 12.04 -21.61
N PHE A 48 7.27 11.66 -20.51
CA PHE A 48 6.77 12.56 -19.46
C PHE A 48 7.67 12.62 -18.23
N VAL A 49 8.89 12.08 -18.31
CA VAL A 49 9.89 12.08 -17.24
C VAL A 49 11.10 12.90 -17.67
N SER A 50 11.77 13.57 -16.73
CA SER A 50 13.02 14.27 -16.99
C SER A 50 14.13 13.28 -17.42
N GLU A 51 15.19 13.76 -18.08
CA GLU A 51 16.29 12.86 -18.47
C GLU A 51 17.00 12.24 -17.26
N GLU A 52 17.14 13.00 -16.16
CA GLU A 52 17.79 12.52 -14.93
C GLU A 52 16.93 11.44 -14.25
N ASP A 53 15.63 11.71 -14.07
CA ASP A 53 14.72 10.76 -13.46
C ASP A 53 14.43 9.56 -14.35
N GLY A 54 14.44 9.76 -15.68
CA GLY A 54 14.34 8.66 -16.65
C GLY A 54 15.49 7.66 -16.54
N GLN A 55 16.70 8.12 -16.23
CA GLN A 55 17.83 7.22 -15.96
C GLN A 55 17.60 6.43 -14.67
N LYS A 56 17.11 7.07 -13.59
CA LYS A 56 16.78 6.39 -12.33
C LYS A 56 15.71 5.31 -12.53
N VAL A 57 14.66 5.64 -13.31
CA VAL A 57 13.62 4.67 -13.66
C VAL A 57 14.21 3.49 -14.42
N MET A 58 15.00 3.73 -15.45
CA MET A 58 15.62 2.64 -16.23
C MET A 58 16.60 1.81 -15.41
N ASP A 59 17.32 2.43 -14.48
CA ASP A 59 18.23 1.71 -13.56
C ASP A 59 17.49 0.81 -12.56
N ALA A 60 16.23 1.11 -12.28
CA ALA A 60 15.38 0.31 -11.38
C ALA A 60 14.79 -0.93 -12.05
N TYR A 61 14.74 -0.97 -13.37
CA TYR A 61 14.19 -2.06 -14.15
C TYR A 61 15.27 -2.87 -14.86
N GLU A 62 14.95 -4.11 -15.20
CA GLU A 62 15.77 -4.99 -16.04
C GLU A 62 14.95 -5.52 -17.22
N GLU A 63 15.62 -5.80 -18.35
CA GLU A 63 14.93 -6.33 -19.52
C GLU A 63 14.58 -7.82 -19.34
N ASP A 64 13.33 -8.17 -19.62
CA ASP A 64 12.84 -9.54 -19.70
C ASP A 64 12.29 -9.80 -21.09
N THR A 65 12.99 -10.62 -21.85
CA THR A 65 12.64 -11.00 -23.23
C THR A 65 12.08 -12.43 -23.33
N GLU A 66 12.05 -13.16 -22.20
CA GLU A 66 11.72 -14.60 -22.21
C GLU A 66 10.33 -14.91 -21.65
N SER A 67 9.83 -14.08 -20.72
CA SER A 67 8.61 -14.41 -19.95
C SER A 67 7.32 -13.99 -20.66
N TYR A 68 7.39 -13.04 -21.60
CA TYR A 68 6.21 -12.46 -22.27
C TYR A 68 6.31 -12.54 -23.79
N GLU A 69 5.17 -12.45 -24.49
CA GLU A 69 5.14 -12.37 -25.94
C GLU A 69 5.74 -11.06 -26.48
N LYS A 70 5.76 -10.01 -25.66
CA LYS A 70 6.37 -8.70 -25.95
C LYS A 70 7.60 -8.50 -25.10
N ASP A 71 8.59 -7.79 -25.61
CA ASP A 71 9.73 -7.33 -24.81
C ASP A 71 9.21 -6.49 -23.64
N ALA A 72 9.59 -6.86 -22.43
CA ALA A 72 9.12 -6.22 -21.21
C ALA A 72 10.29 -5.81 -20.31
N TYR A 73 10.03 -4.87 -19.44
CA TYR A 73 10.88 -4.51 -18.31
C TYR A 73 10.27 -5.03 -17.03
N VAL A 74 11.10 -5.56 -16.13
CA VAL A 74 10.70 -6.06 -14.81
C VAL A 74 11.41 -5.27 -13.74
N LEU A 75 10.70 -4.89 -12.69
CA LEU A 75 11.27 -4.17 -11.55
C LEU A 75 12.22 -5.10 -10.80
N LYS A 76 13.44 -4.63 -10.53
CA LYS A 76 14.46 -5.40 -9.83
C LYS A 76 14.03 -5.73 -8.40
N GLU A 77 14.25 -6.96 -7.96
CA GLU A 77 13.97 -7.38 -6.57
C GLU A 77 14.70 -6.53 -5.52
N SER A 78 15.88 -6.00 -5.84
CA SER A 78 16.62 -5.09 -4.96
C SER A 78 15.90 -3.78 -4.71
N VAL A 79 15.09 -3.33 -5.66
CA VAL A 79 14.31 -2.08 -5.59
C VAL A 79 12.97 -2.33 -4.93
N SER A 80 12.26 -3.40 -5.31
CA SER A 80 10.96 -3.75 -4.72
C SER A 80 11.04 -4.08 -3.22
N GLY A 81 12.20 -4.47 -2.72
CA GLY A 81 12.46 -4.70 -1.29
C GLY A 81 12.89 -3.46 -0.50
N ASP A 82 13.10 -2.32 -1.14
CA ASP A 82 13.58 -1.07 -0.54
C ASP A 82 12.48 0.00 -0.57
N GLU A 83 11.88 0.27 0.59
CA GLU A 83 10.77 1.23 0.73
C GLU A 83 11.14 2.66 0.29
N GLU A 84 12.40 3.08 0.45
CA GLU A 84 12.86 4.42 0.09
C GLU A 84 12.98 4.56 -1.44
N GLN A 85 13.56 3.57 -2.11
CA GLN A 85 13.66 3.54 -3.57
C GLN A 85 12.28 3.40 -4.23
N MET A 86 11.40 2.56 -3.67
CA MET A 86 10.01 2.42 -4.14
C MET A 86 9.27 3.74 -4.07
N LYS A 87 9.39 4.47 -2.96
CA LYS A 87 8.75 5.77 -2.79
C LYS A 87 9.31 6.82 -3.76
N GLU A 88 10.63 6.87 -3.96
CA GLU A 88 11.24 7.76 -4.95
C GLU A 88 10.69 7.50 -6.36
N LEU A 89 10.59 6.23 -6.74
CA LEU A 89 10.01 5.85 -8.04
C LEU A 89 8.52 6.20 -8.16
N GLN A 90 7.75 6.00 -7.09
CA GLN A 90 6.35 6.39 -7.05
C GLN A 90 6.19 7.90 -7.26
N ASP A 91 6.97 8.70 -6.55
CA ASP A 91 6.94 10.16 -6.68
C ASP A 91 7.32 10.64 -8.10
N ILE A 92 8.26 9.96 -8.76
CA ILE A 92 8.66 10.24 -10.15
C ILE A 92 7.56 9.81 -11.13
N LEU A 93 6.95 8.64 -10.95
CA LEU A 93 6.13 8.00 -11.98
C LEU A 93 4.63 8.30 -11.88
N LYS A 94 4.09 8.71 -10.72
CA LYS A 94 2.64 8.98 -10.53
C LYS A 94 2.07 9.94 -11.55
N LEU A 95 2.71 11.09 -11.73
CA LEU A 95 2.25 12.10 -12.67
C LEU A 95 2.40 11.63 -14.14
N PRO A 96 3.54 11.09 -14.60
CA PRO A 96 3.67 10.48 -15.91
C PRO A 96 2.63 9.40 -16.22
N MET A 97 2.34 8.51 -15.28
CA MET A 97 1.32 7.46 -15.44
C MET A 97 -0.08 8.04 -15.61
N MET A 98 -0.42 9.04 -14.81
CA MET A 98 -1.70 9.74 -14.96
C MET A 98 -1.81 10.46 -16.31
N MET A 99 -0.74 11.13 -16.75
CA MET A 99 -0.70 11.80 -18.07
C MET A 99 -0.87 10.77 -19.19
N THR A 100 -0.11 9.69 -19.17
CA THR A 100 -0.20 8.63 -20.18
C THR A 100 -1.61 8.06 -20.27
N THR A 101 -2.20 7.66 -19.14
CA THR A 101 -3.60 7.17 -19.09
C THR A 101 -4.59 8.21 -19.60
N GLY A 102 -4.40 9.48 -19.21
CA GLY A 102 -5.26 10.58 -19.63
C GLY A 102 -5.24 10.80 -21.14
N PHE A 103 -4.06 10.75 -21.75
CA PHE A 103 -3.90 10.91 -23.20
C PHE A 103 -4.40 9.70 -23.98
N GLU A 104 -4.19 8.49 -23.49
CA GLU A 104 -4.71 7.28 -24.13
C GLU A 104 -6.24 7.17 -24.04
N SER A 105 -6.82 7.56 -22.90
CA SER A 105 -8.28 7.54 -22.72
C SER A 105 -9.01 8.66 -23.49
N GLY A 106 -8.27 9.67 -23.97
CA GLY A 106 -8.82 10.80 -24.68
C GLY A 106 -9.80 11.61 -23.82
N SER A 107 -9.51 11.83 -22.53
CA SER A 107 -10.35 12.62 -21.64
C SER A 107 -10.48 14.07 -22.14
N GLY A 108 -11.54 14.77 -21.76
CA GLY A 108 -11.80 16.12 -22.27
C GLY A 108 -10.66 17.10 -22.02
N MET A 109 -10.01 17.01 -20.85
CA MET A 109 -8.86 17.83 -20.47
C MET A 109 -7.63 17.54 -21.33
N THR A 110 -7.34 16.27 -21.62
CA THR A 110 -6.19 15.89 -22.44
C THR A 110 -6.38 16.25 -23.91
N LYS A 111 -7.61 16.19 -24.44
CA LYS A 111 -7.93 16.67 -25.79
C LYS A 111 -7.70 18.17 -25.95
N GLU A 112 -8.02 18.95 -24.93
CA GLU A 112 -7.79 20.38 -24.94
C GLU A 112 -6.29 20.72 -24.95
N VAL A 113 -5.50 20.05 -24.12
CA VAL A 113 -4.03 20.16 -24.12
C VAL A 113 -3.44 19.73 -25.46
N GLU A 114 -3.90 18.61 -26.01
CA GLU A 114 -3.46 18.12 -27.31
C GLU A 114 -3.80 19.11 -28.45
N SER A 115 -4.99 19.71 -28.44
CA SER A 115 -5.40 20.68 -29.43
C SER A 115 -4.62 22.00 -29.33
N GLN A 116 -4.33 22.46 -28.11
CA GLN A 116 -3.49 23.63 -27.87
C GLN A 116 -2.05 23.39 -28.34
N LEU A 117 -1.53 22.19 -28.08
CA LEU A 117 -0.19 21.81 -28.50
C LEU A 117 -0.09 21.74 -30.02
N LYS A 118 -1.04 21.08 -30.70
CA LYS A 118 -1.13 21.04 -32.15
C LYS A 118 -1.19 22.44 -32.76
N SER A 119 -1.92 23.36 -32.14
CA SER A 119 -2.03 24.75 -32.61
C SER A 119 -0.77 25.60 -32.38
N SER A 120 0.10 25.20 -31.45
CA SER A 120 1.36 25.91 -31.16
C SER A 120 2.53 25.49 -32.05
N LEU A 121 2.37 24.40 -32.82
CA LEU A 121 3.35 23.93 -33.76
C LEU A 121 3.16 24.58 -35.16
N PRO A 122 4.24 24.74 -35.98
CA PRO A 122 4.15 25.32 -37.31
C PRO A 122 3.19 24.54 -38.22
N ASP A 123 2.36 25.25 -38.99
CA ASP A 123 1.42 24.66 -39.96
C ASP A 123 2.11 23.67 -40.88
N GLY A 124 1.56 22.46 -40.96
CA GLY A 124 2.07 21.39 -41.82
C GLY A 124 3.05 20.40 -41.16
N THR A 125 3.40 20.60 -39.89
CA THR A 125 4.29 19.68 -39.14
C THR A 125 3.51 18.51 -38.53
N VAL A 126 2.22 18.67 -38.29
CA VAL A 126 1.36 17.72 -37.55
C VAL A 126 0.10 17.40 -38.35
N SER A 127 -0.19 16.14 -38.55
CA SER A 127 -1.42 15.62 -39.15
C SER A 127 -2.53 15.52 -38.10
N GLU A 128 -3.79 15.44 -38.50
CA GLU A 128 -4.93 15.23 -37.58
C GLU A 128 -4.81 13.92 -36.79
N ASP A 129 -4.16 12.91 -37.37
CA ASP A 129 -3.93 11.60 -36.76
C ASP A 129 -2.69 11.55 -35.84
N THR A 130 -1.90 12.63 -35.74
CA THR A 130 -0.70 12.66 -34.91
C THR A 130 -1.08 12.70 -33.42
N THR A 131 -0.60 11.72 -32.65
CA THR A 131 -0.86 11.63 -31.21
C THR A 131 0.05 12.57 -30.43
N ILE A 132 -0.32 12.84 -29.17
CA ILE A 132 0.54 13.60 -28.24
C ILE A 132 1.90 12.93 -28.08
N PHE A 133 1.96 11.59 -28.05
CA PHE A 133 3.20 10.84 -27.92
C PHE A 133 4.13 11.08 -29.11
N ASP A 134 3.59 11.19 -30.32
CA ASP A 134 4.39 11.48 -31.52
C ASP A 134 4.95 12.92 -31.46
N ILE A 135 4.14 13.86 -30.97
CA ILE A 135 4.55 15.24 -30.78
C ILE A 135 5.69 15.31 -29.75
N MET A 136 5.52 14.63 -28.60
CA MET A 136 6.53 14.60 -27.55
C MET A 136 7.85 13.97 -28.00
N LYS A 137 7.80 12.97 -28.89
CA LYS A 137 9.00 12.36 -29.51
C LYS A 137 9.75 13.32 -30.46
N MET A 138 9.02 14.25 -31.10
CA MET A 138 9.60 15.24 -32.00
C MET A 138 10.23 16.43 -31.27
N LEU A 139 9.86 16.68 -30.02
CA LEU A 139 10.37 17.80 -29.23
C LEU A 139 11.79 17.51 -28.71
N PRO A 140 12.69 18.52 -28.74
CA PRO A 140 13.96 18.46 -28.05
C PRO A 140 13.77 18.22 -26.54
N GLY A 141 14.70 17.51 -25.89
CA GLY A 141 14.60 17.13 -24.47
C GLY A 141 14.29 18.29 -23.53
N GLU A 142 15.00 19.44 -23.69
CA GLU A 142 14.76 20.64 -22.88
C GLU A 142 13.33 21.19 -23.00
N GLN A 143 12.78 21.19 -24.21
CA GLN A 143 11.40 21.68 -24.45
C GLN A 143 10.36 20.73 -23.91
N ARG A 144 10.64 19.42 -24.00
CA ARG A 144 9.79 18.38 -23.43
C ARG A 144 9.74 18.48 -21.90
N THR A 145 10.89 18.62 -21.23
CA THR A 145 10.97 18.79 -19.77
C THR A 145 10.20 20.04 -19.32
N ALA A 146 10.42 21.18 -19.94
CA ALA A 146 9.72 22.42 -19.61
C ALA A 146 8.19 22.31 -19.82
N MET A 147 7.77 21.50 -20.79
CA MET A 147 6.35 21.24 -21.04
C MET A 147 5.75 20.33 -19.96
N VAL A 148 6.45 19.27 -19.58
CA VAL A 148 6.04 18.35 -18.52
C VAL A 148 5.94 19.09 -17.17
N GLU A 149 6.93 19.93 -16.84
CA GLU A 149 6.89 20.80 -15.64
C GLU A 149 5.66 21.70 -15.62
N LYS A 150 5.37 22.38 -16.74
CA LYS A 150 4.20 23.23 -16.84
C LYS A 150 2.88 22.47 -16.73
N MET A 151 2.82 21.25 -17.23
CA MET A 151 1.66 20.36 -17.07
C MET A 151 1.54 19.88 -15.61
N GLY A 152 2.67 19.59 -14.97
CA GLY A 152 2.74 19.24 -13.55
C GLY A 152 2.22 20.35 -12.65
N GLU A 153 2.66 21.61 -12.87
CA GLU A 153 2.16 22.77 -12.11
C GLU A 153 0.62 22.94 -12.16
N GLN A 154 -0.01 22.55 -13.27
CA GLN A 154 -1.48 22.58 -13.40
C GLN A 154 -2.16 21.44 -12.65
N MET A 155 -1.42 20.43 -12.27
CA MET A 155 -1.90 19.23 -11.56
C MET A 155 -1.48 19.20 -10.09
N ASP A 156 -0.64 20.15 -9.62
CA ASP A 156 -0.17 20.27 -8.24
C ASP A 156 -1.31 20.44 -7.22
N ASP A 157 -2.45 20.98 -7.65
CA ASP A 157 -3.64 21.11 -6.81
C ASP A 157 -4.48 19.82 -6.70
N LEU A 158 -4.10 18.75 -7.39
CA LEU A 158 -4.83 17.47 -7.34
C LEU A 158 -4.52 16.73 -6.03
N PRO A 159 -5.54 16.17 -5.38
CA PRO A 159 -5.32 15.28 -4.22
C PRO A 159 -4.48 14.05 -4.61
N ASP A 160 -3.53 13.65 -3.75
CA ASP A 160 -2.69 12.46 -3.94
C ASP A 160 -3.52 11.21 -4.26
N THR A 161 -4.70 11.08 -3.66
CA THR A 161 -5.61 9.96 -3.91
C THR A 161 -6.06 9.83 -5.37
N ILE A 162 -6.09 10.93 -6.13
CA ILE A 162 -6.42 10.89 -7.57
C ILE A 162 -5.22 10.37 -8.35
N LEU A 163 -4.01 10.82 -7.99
CA LEU A 163 -2.77 10.35 -8.59
C LEU A 163 -2.58 8.84 -8.32
N ASP A 164 -2.81 8.40 -7.08
CA ASP A 164 -2.72 6.99 -6.69
C ASP A 164 -3.70 6.11 -7.49
N GLN A 165 -4.96 6.55 -7.62
CA GLN A 165 -5.95 5.84 -8.42
C GLN A 165 -5.60 5.80 -9.91
N ALA A 166 -5.04 6.87 -10.45
CA ALA A 166 -4.58 6.92 -11.83
C ALA A 166 -3.40 5.97 -12.05
N ALA A 167 -2.43 5.94 -11.11
CA ALA A 167 -1.29 5.05 -11.14
C ALA A 167 -1.73 3.56 -11.11
N VAL A 168 -2.63 3.18 -10.21
CA VAL A 168 -3.19 1.83 -10.16
C VAL A 168 -3.95 1.48 -11.44
N SER A 169 -4.72 2.44 -12.00
CA SER A 169 -5.42 2.24 -13.27
C SER A 169 -4.45 2.01 -14.43
N TYR A 170 -3.34 2.76 -14.45
CA TYR A 170 -2.26 2.58 -15.41
C TYR A 170 -1.61 1.19 -15.27
N CYS A 171 -1.22 0.79 -14.05
CA CYS A 171 -0.66 -0.54 -13.81
C CYS A 171 -1.59 -1.65 -14.31
N LYS A 172 -2.89 -1.49 -14.08
CA LYS A 172 -3.90 -2.44 -14.55
C LYS A 172 -3.95 -2.54 -16.08
N SER A 173 -3.89 -1.40 -16.80
CA SER A 173 -3.89 -1.40 -18.26
C SER A 173 -2.62 -2.04 -18.82
N VAL A 174 -1.46 -1.73 -18.24
CA VAL A 174 -0.17 -2.30 -18.62
C VAL A 174 -0.13 -3.81 -18.43
N TYR A 175 -0.63 -4.33 -17.32
CA TYR A 175 -0.70 -5.77 -17.06
C TYR A 175 -1.66 -6.49 -18.01
N GLN A 176 -2.78 -5.85 -18.37
CA GLN A 176 -3.69 -6.38 -19.38
C GLN A 176 -3.04 -6.42 -20.78
N ASP A 177 -2.26 -5.39 -21.13
CA ASP A 177 -1.55 -5.33 -22.40
C ASP A 177 -0.44 -6.39 -22.52
N LEU A 178 0.20 -6.74 -21.40
CA LEU A 178 1.13 -7.86 -21.30
C LEU A 178 0.44 -9.23 -21.31
N GLY A 179 -0.90 -9.28 -21.34
CA GLY A 179 -1.66 -10.53 -21.32
C GLY A 179 -1.71 -11.20 -19.95
N MET A 180 -1.44 -10.48 -18.87
CA MET A 180 -1.50 -11.02 -17.52
C MET A 180 -2.94 -11.26 -17.07
N ASP A 181 -3.14 -12.34 -16.33
CA ASP A 181 -4.45 -12.72 -15.80
C ASP A 181 -4.78 -11.92 -14.53
N MET A 182 -5.55 -10.86 -14.69
CA MET A 182 -5.95 -9.97 -13.59
C MET A 182 -6.73 -10.70 -12.50
N GLU A 183 -7.48 -11.75 -12.84
CA GLU A 183 -8.22 -12.55 -11.85
C GLU A 183 -7.24 -13.35 -10.97
N LYS A 184 -6.14 -13.83 -11.53
CA LYS A 184 -5.09 -14.51 -10.75
C LYS A 184 -4.35 -13.55 -9.83
N ILE A 185 -4.04 -12.35 -10.29
CA ILE A 185 -3.39 -11.30 -9.47
C ILE A 185 -4.29 -10.98 -8.28
N GLN A 186 -5.55 -10.66 -8.55
CA GLN A 186 -6.53 -10.33 -7.52
C GLN A 186 -6.75 -11.48 -6.53
N THR A 187 -6.99 -12.69 -7.04
CA THR A 187 -7.23 -13.86 -6.19
C THR A 187 -5.98 -14.22 -5.39
N GLY A 188 -4.80 -14.10 -5.98
CA GLY A 188 -3.52 -14.33 -5.31
C GLY A 188 -3.32 -13.36 -4.13
N TYR A 189 -3.56 -12.08 -4.34
CA TYR A 189 -3.51 -11.07 -3.29
C TYR A 189 -4.52 -11.34 -2.17
N LEU A 190 -5.78 -11.61 -2.53
CA LEU A 190 -6.83 -11.92 -1.57
C LEU A 190 -6.52 -13.18 -0.75
N ALA A 191 -5.97 -14.22 -1.39
CA ALA A 191 -5.58 -15.46 -0.71
C ALA A 191 -4.40 -15.23 0.25
N LYS A 192 -3.37 -14.46 -0.17
CA LYS A 192 -2.22 -14.10 0.64
C LYS A 192 -2.65 -13.28 1.87
N THR A 193 -3.38 -12.21 1.65
CA THR A 193 -3.82 -11.28 2.71
C THR A 193 -4.84 -11.91 3.63
N GLY A 194 -5.82 -12.65 3.09
CA GLY A 194 -6.79 -13.42 3.87
C GLY A 194 -6.14 -14.53 4.69
N GLY A 195 -5.18 -15.23 4.12
CA GLY A 195 -4.38 -16.24 4.83
C GLY A 195 -3.60 -15.64 6.00
N MET A 196 -2.97 -14.48 5.80
CA MET A 196 -2.26 -13.77 6.87
C MET A 196 -3.22 -13.31 7.97
N MET A 197 -4.40 -12.80 7.61
CA MET A 197 -5.45 -12.41 8.55
C MET A 197 -5.91 -13.59 9.42
N ILE A 198 -6.12 -14.76 8.81
CA ILE A 198 -6.48 -15.98 9.52
C ILE A 198 -5.36 -16.40 10.47
N ALA A 199 -4.10 -16.38 10.04
CA ALA A 199 -2.95 -16.70 10.88
C ALA A 199 -2.83 -15.77 12.09
N LEU A 200 -3.04 -14.47 11.91
CA LEU A 200 -3.07 -13.49 13.00
C LEU A 200 -4.23 -13.73 13.97
N ALA A 201 -5.41 -14.08 13.48
CA ALA A 201 -6.56 -14.43 14.32
C ALA A 201 -6.28 -15.64 15.18
N PHE A 202 -5.66 -16.69 14.63
CA PHE A 202 -5.23 -17.87 15.40
C PHE A 202 -4.18 -17.51 16.46
N LEU A 203 -3.22 -16.66 16.13
CA LEU A 203 -2.18 -16.20 17.05
C LEU A 203 -2.81 -15.40 18.21
N GLY A 204 -3.72 -14.51 17.92
CA GLY A 204 -4.48 -13.73 18.92
C GLY A 204 -5.32 -14.63 19.85
N MET A 205 -6.00 -15.63 19.27
CA MET A 205 -6.76 -16.62 20.04
C MET A 205 -5.84 -17.42 20.99
N ALA A 206 -4.72 -17.90 20.53
CA ALA A 206 -3.75 -18.64 21.35
C ALA A 206 -3.22 -17.76 22.49
N ALA A 207 -2.89 -16.48 22.19
CA ALA A 207 -2.47 -15.52 23.19
C ALA A 207 -3.55 -15.28 24.26
N SER A 208 -4.82 -15.11 23.88
CA SER A 208 -5.95 -14.94 24.78
C SER A 208 -6.14 -16.13 25.73
N VAL A 209 -6.06 -17.35 25.20
CA VAL A 209 -6.14 -18.58 26.00
C VAL A 209 -5.01 -18.64 27.02
N LEU A 210 -3.78 -18.31 26.61
CA LEU A 210 -2.62 -18.30 27.51
C LEU A 210 -2.75 -17.24 28.61
N VAL A 211 -3.24 -16.05 28.28
CA VAL A 211 -3.52 -14.98 29.26
C VAL A 211 -4.57 -15.44 30.28
N GLY A 212 -5.68 -15.99 29.82
CA GLY A 212 -6.74 -16.52 30.68
C GLY A 212 -6.23 -17.63 31.62
N PHE A 213 -5.44 -18.57 31.11
CA PHE A 213 -4.82 -19.64 31.90
C PHE A 213 -3.89 -19.08 32.99
N LEU A 214 -2.98 -18.16 32.64
CA LEU A 214 -2.06 -17.55 33.59
C LEU A 214 -2.80 -16.71 34.66
N ALA A 215 -3.77 -15.92 34.25
CA ALA A 215 -4.58 -15.11 35.15
C ALA A 215 -5.34 -15.99 36.17
N SER A 216 -5.97 -17.08 35.71
CA SER A 216 -6.64 -18.04 36.56
C SER A 216 -5.70 -18.68 37.59
N ARG A 217 -4.50 -19.10 37.14
CA ARG A 217 -3.48 -19.71 38.00
C ARG A 217 -2.95 -18.73 39.05
N VAL A 218 -2.68 -17.48 38.67
CA VAL A 218 -2.24 -16.43 39.59
C VAL A 218 -3.33 -16.11 40.60
N GLY A 219 -4.59 -15.94 40.15
CA GLY A 219 -5.74 -15.70 41.00
C GLY A 219 -5.95 -16.80 42.03
N ALA A 220 -5.91 -18.06 41.63
CA ALA A 220 -5.99 -19.21 42.53
C ALA A 220 -4.86 -19.25 43.57
N SER A 221 -3.62 -18.95 43.17
CA SER A 221 -2.45 -18.89 44.04
C SER A 221 -2.58 -17.76 45.07
N ALA A 222 -2.92 -16.56 44.60
CA ALA A 222 -3.13 -15.40 45.47
C ALA A 222 -4.26 -15.64 46.49
N GLY A 223 -5.40 -16.26 46.06
CA GLY A 223 -6.49 -16.61 46.93
C GLY A 223 -6.10 -17.64 48.01
N ARG A 224 -5.28 -18.63 47.66
CA ARG A 224 -4.75 -19.59 48.63
C ARG A 224 -3.84 -18.92 49.65
N ASP A 225 -2.90 -18.10 49.19
CA ASP A 225 -1.93 -17.44 50.05
C ASP A 225 -2.60 -16.40 51.00
N LEU A 226 -3.60 -15.71 50.48
CA LEU A 226 -4.41 -14.78 51.30
C LEU A 226 -5.19 -15.52 52.40
N ARG A 227 -5.88 -16.62 52.06
CA ARG A 227 -6.56 -17.46 53.07
C ARG A 227 -5.58 -17.97 54.11
N GLY A 228 -4.40 -18.44 53.71
CA GLY A 228 -3.37 -18.88 54.63
C GLY A 228 -2.93 -17.79 55.60
N ARG A 229 -2.66 -16.59 55.10
CA ARG A 229 -2.26 -15.44 55.92
C ARG A 229 -3.37 -15.00 56.89
N VAL A 230 -4.60 -14.90 56.42
CA VAL A 230 -5.76 -14.55 57.27
C VAL A 230 -5.94 -15.60 58.34
N PHE A 231 -5.93 -16.91 58.01
CA PHE A 231 -6.05 -17.98 58.96
C PHE A 231 -4.96 -17.94 60.04
N HIS A 232 -3.73 -17.79 59.67
CA HIS A 232 -2.61 -17.70 60.65
C HIS A 232 -2.76 -16.47 61.55
N LYS A 233 -3.24 -15.34 61.00
CA LYS A 233 -3.45 -14.12 61.79
C LYS A 233 -4.59 -14.31 62.78
N VAL A 234 -5.73 -14.91 62.37
CA VAL A 234 -6.90 -15.14 63.24
C VAL A 234 -6.58 -16.17 64.34
N VAL A 235 -5.87 -17.27 64.00
CA VAL A 235 -5.48 -18.28 64.99
C VAL A 235 -4.45 -17.71 66.00
N GLY A 236 -3.68 -16.70 65.61
CA GLY A 236 -2.69 -16.02 66.49
C GLY A 236 -3.32 -14.96 67.40
N PHE A 237 -4.63 -14.64 67.29
CA PHE A 237 -5.26 -13.70 68.18
C PHE A 237 -5.41 -14.28 69.60
N SER A 238 -5.07 -13.44 70.60
CA SER A 238 -5.32 -13.74 72.00
C SER A 238 -6.81 -13.69 72.30
N ASN A 239 -7.27 -14.37 73.38
CA ASN A 239 -8.69 -14.28 73.81
C ASN A 239 -9.17 -12.84 74.05
N HIS A 240 -8.27 -11.92 74.41
CA HIS A 240 -8.59 -10.51 74.61
C HIS A 240 -8.89 -9.81 73.23
N GLU A 241 -8.08 -10.07 72.21
CA GLU A 241 -8.26 -9.49 70.85
C GLU A 241 -9.52 -10.03 70.21
N PHE A 242 -9.87 -11.31 70.45
CA PHE A 242 -11.06 -11.93 69.91
C PHE A 242 -12.33 -11.33 70.55
N ASN A 243 -12.36 -11.11 71.85
CA ASN A 243 -13.47 -10.49 72.57
C ASN A 243 -13.65 -9.02 72.16
N SER A 244 -12.58 -8.26 71.90
CA SER A 244 -12.71 -6.87 71.45
C SER A 244 -13.29 -6.71 70.06
N LEU A 245 -13.13 -7.71 69.19
CA LEU A 245 -13.77 -7.73 67.87
C LEU A 245 -15.27 -8.00 67.96
N THR A 246 -15.72 -8.83 68.90
CA THR A 246 -17.09 -9.16 69.14
C THR A 246 -17.89 -7.99 69.76
N ASP A 247 -17.21 -7.18 70.63
CA ASP A 247 -17.81 -5.99 71.20
C ASP A 247 -18.07 -4.85 70.23
N TYR A 248 -17.41 -4.81 69.09
CA TYR A 248 -17.71 -3.83 68.01
C TYR A 248 -18.94 -4.17 67.17
N GLU A 249 -19.37 -5.44 67.11
CA GLU A 249 -20.58 -5.83 66.38
C GLU A 249 -21.87 -5.57 67.17
N GLU A 250 -21.77 -5.28 68.52
CA GLU A 250 -22.95 -4.99 69.39
C GLU A 250 -23.36 -3.52 69.34
N TYR A 251 -22.66 -2.63 68.65
CA TYR A 251 -22.94 -1.20 68.52
C TYR A 251 -23.39 -0.72 67.10
N GLU A 252 -23.67 -1.61 66.17
CA GLU A 252 -24.39 -1.31 64.92
C GLU A 252 -25.84 -1.85 64.97
#